data_80a9f9e9985b746e1a0c3d0aa78a2609
#
_entry.id   80a9f9e9985b746e1a0c3d0aa78a2609
#
_cell.length_a   1.000
_cell.length_b   1.000
_cell.length_c   1.000
_cell.angle_alpha   90.00
_cell.angle_beta   90.00
_cell.angle_gamma   90.00
#
_symmetry.space_group_name_H-M   'P 1'
#
loop_
_entity.id
_entity.type
_entity.pdbx_description
1 polymer ?
#
loop_
_entity_poly.entity_id
_entity_poly.type
_entity_poly.pdbx_seq_one_letter_code
_entity_poly.pdbx_strand_id
1 'polypeptide(L)' 'MKIKDLIRELSEFDENLDIEVRKVYRTGRVDKFTIEKIVPCISKESKETVRAIVRIK' A
#
# COMPACT_ATOMS: atom_id res chain seq x y z
N MET A 1 -4.88 2.40 8.32
CA MET A 1 -5.59 3.03 7.17
C MET A 1 -6.51 2.00 6.53
N LYS A 2 -7.74 2.39 6.26
CA LYS A 2 -8.68 1.51 5.57
C LYS A 2 -8.59 1.71 4.07
N ILE A 3 -9.02 0.69 3.30
CA ILE A 3 -8.99 0.77 1.84
C ILE A 3 -9.76 1.99 1.33
N LYS A 4 -10.93 2.27 1.92
CA LYS A 4 -11.75 3.43 1.51
C LYS A 4 -11.02 4.75 1.71
N ASP A 5 -10.18 4.85 2.73
CA ASP A 5 -9.42 6.06 3.02
C ASP A 5 -8.32 6.26 1.98
N LEU A 6 -7.66 5.17 1.59
CA LEU A 6 -6.62 5.20 0.58
C LEU A 6 -7.19 5.56 -0.80
N ILE A 7 -8.34 4.98 -1.15
CA ILE A 7 -9.01 5.30 -2.41
C ILE A 7 -9.34 6.79 -2.46
N ARG A 8 -9.86 7.34 -1.36
CA ARG A 8 -10.21 8.75 -1.29
C ARG A 8 -9.00 9.64 -1.50
N GLU A 9 -7.89 9.35 -0.84
CA GLU A 9 -6.67 10.14 -0.99
C GLU A 9 -6.10 10.04 -2.39
N LEU A 10 -6.09 8.85 -2.97
CA LEU A 10 -5.56 8.65 -4.31
C LEU A 10 -6.44 9.25 -5.41
N SER A 11 -7.74 9.43 -5.14
CA SER A 11 -8.67 9.97 -6.13
C SER A 11 -8.40 11.42 -6.52
N GLU A 12 -7.57 12.13 -5.74
CA GLU A 12 -7.16 13.50 -6.06
C GLU A 12 -6.08 13.55 -7.14
N PHE A 13 -5.53 12.42 -7.51
CA PHE A 13 -4.45 12.31 -8.48
C PHE A 13 -4.94 11.67 -9.78
N ASP A 14 -4.23 11.97 -10.88
CA ASP A 14 -4.49 11.32 -12.16
C ASP A 14 -4.21 9.82 -12.01
N GLU A 15 -5.14 8.98 -12.45
CA GLU A 15 -5.03 7.53 -12.32
C GLU A 15 -3.87 6.91 -13.13
N ASN A 16 -3.32 7.67 -14.07
CA ASN A 16 -2.20 7.21 -14.89
C ASN A 16 -0.83 7.55 -14.28
N LEU A 17 -0.81 8.25 -13.16
CA LEU A 17 0.44 8.52 -12.45
C LEU A 17 0.93 7.27 -11.73
N ASP A 18 2.24 7.10 -11.70
CA ASP A 18 2.84 6.02 -10.93
C ASP A 18 2.75 6.31 -9.44
N ILE A 19 2.67 5.25 -8.64
CA ILE A 19 2.67 5.35 -7.20
C ILE A 19 3.96 4.74 -6.65
N GLU A 20 4.55 5.41 -5.67
CA GLU A 20 5.80 4.98 -5.06
C GLU A 20 5.65 5.02 -3.54
N VAL A 21 6.24 4.05 -2.86
CA VAL A 21 6.28 4.01 -1.40
C VAL A 21 7.65 4.50 -0.96
N ARG A 22 7.69 5.48 -0.08
CA ARG A 22 8.93 6.01 0.48
C ARG A 22 8.90 5.92 1.99
N LYS A 23 10.02 5.50 2.57
CA LYS A 23 10.22 5.57 4.00
C LYS A 23 11.26 6.66 4.27
N VAL A 24 10.86 7.67 5.04
CA VAL A 24 11.73 8.80 5.39
C VAL A 24 12.18 8.61 6.83
N TYR A 25 13.50 8.63 7.03
CA TYR A 25 14.10 8.48 8.34
C TYR A 25 14.40 9.84 8.96
N ARG A 26 14.51 9.87 10.29
CA ARG A 26 14.81 11.10 11.03
C ARG A 26 16.12 11.76 10.58
N THR A 27 17.07 10.96 10.10
CA THR A 27 18.37 11.44 9.61
C THR A 27 18.30 12.09 8.23
N GLY A 28 17.15 12.06 7.58
CA GLY A 28 16.98 12.55 6.21
C GLY A 28 17.15 11.49 5.15
N ARG A 29 17.55 10.27 5.53
CA ARG A 29 17.65 9.15 4.61
C ARG A 29 16.27 8.79 4.08
N VAL A 30 16.18 8.44 2.81
CA VAL A 30 14.93 8.02 2.16
C VAL A 30 15.16 6.68 1.45
N ASP A 31 14.34 5.68 1.78
CA ASP A 31 14.29 4.42 1.05
C ASP A 31 13.06 4.44 0.15
N LYS A 32 13.23 4.01 -1.10
CA LYS A 32 12.17 4.01 -2.11
C LYS A 32 11.83 2.58 -2.48
N PHE A 33 10.53 2.31 -2.61
CA PHE A 33 10.04 0.97 -2.94
C PHE A 33 9.01 1.06 -4.05
N THR A 34 9.08 0.12 -4.98
CA THR A 34 8.07 -0.04 -6.03
C THR A 34 7.01 -1.02 -5.54
N ILE A 35 5.74 -0.69 -5.78
CA ILE A 35 4.66 -1.62 -5.45
C ILE A 35 4.62 -2.69 -6.53
N GLU A 36 4.80 -3.95 -6.12
CA GLU A 36 4.72 -5.10 -7.03
C GLU A 36 3.27 -5.49 -7.27
N LYS A 37 2.54 -5.68 -6.18
CA LYS A 37 1.12 -6.06 -6.25
C LYS A 37 0.45 -5.96 -4.88
N ILE A 38 -0.86 -6.09 -4.88
CA ILE A 38 -1.66 -6.14 -3.67
C ILE A 38 -2.15 -7.57 -3.50
N VAL A 39 -1.92 -8.15 -2.33
CA VAL A 39 -2.33 -9.54 -2.05
C VAL A 39 -3.22 -9.60 -0.82
N PRO A 40 -4.09 -10.61 -0.73
CA PRO A 40 -4.94 -10.78 0.46
C PRO A 40 -4.16 -11.41 1.61
N CYS A 41 -4.51 -11.00 2.83
CA CYS A 41 -4.11 -11.70 4.04
C CYS A 41 -5.29 -12.52 4.51
N ILE A 42 -5.14 -13.84 4.53
CA ILE A 42 -6.24 -14.76 4.85
C ILE A 42 -6.08 -15.26 6.28
N SER A 43 -7.18 -15.20 7.05
CA SER A 43 -7.21 -15.74 8.40
C SER A 43 -7.11 -17.26 8.36
N LYS A 44 -6.25 -17.83 9.19
CA LYS A 44 -6.10 -19.29 9.30
C LYS A 44 -7.34 -19.94 9.91
N GLU A 45 -8.07 -19.20 10.73
CA GLU A 45 -9.24 -19.72 11.43
C GLU A 45 -10.50 -19.67 10.57
N SER A 46 -10.82 -18.51 10.03
CA SER A 46 -12.06 -18.30 9.28
C SER A 46 -11.93 -18.53 7.78
N LYS A 47 -10.69 -18.60 7.26
CA LYS A 47 -10.41 -18.72 5.82
C LYS A 47 -10.91 -17.52 5.01
N GLU A 48 -11.20 -16.41 5.70
CA GLU A 48 -11.65 -15.19 5.06
C GLU A 48 -10.52 -14.17 4.91
N THR A 49 -10.63 -13.30 3.91
CA THR A 49 -9.68 -12.20 3.74
C THR A 49 -9.95 -11.14 4.81
N VAL A 50 -8.96 -10.88 5.64
CA VAL A 50 -9.07 -9.92 6.76
C VAL A 50 -8.37 -8.60 6.49
N ARG A 51 -7.49 -8.54 5.52
CA ARG A 51 -6.81 -7.29 5.11
C ARG A 51 -6.16 -7.43 3.76
N ALA A 52 -5.84 -6.30 3.16
CA ALA A 52 -5.05 -6.25 1.94
C ALA A 52 -3.60 -5.94 2.33
N ILE A 53 -2.66 -6.57 1.65
CA ILE A 53 -1.23 -6.36 1.88
C ILE A 53 -0.61 -5.80 0.62
N VAL A 54 0.11 -4.69 0.77
CA VAL A 54 0.90 -4.12 -0.32
C VAL A 54 2.26 -4.81 -0.32
N ARG A 55 2.56 -5.52 -1.39
CA ARG A 55 3.88 -6.14 -1.57
C ARG A 55 4.76 -5.19 -2.35
N ILE A 56 5.93 -4.92 -1.79
CA ILE A 56 6.93 -4.06 -2.42
C ILE A 56 8.05 -4.91 -3.00
N LYS A 57 8.67 -4.36 -4.01
CA LYS A 57 9.75 -5.03 -4.72
C LYS A 57 11.13 -4.62 -4.18
#